data_384dff745e123fa3e4f25783c38c5abf
#
_entry.id   384dff745e123fa3e4f25783c38c5abf
#
_cell.length_a   1.000
_cell.length_b   1.000
_cell.length_c   1.000
_cell.angle_alpha   90.00
_cell.angle_beta   90.00
_cell.angle_gamma   90.00
#
_symmetry.space_group_name_H-M   'P 1'
#
loop_
_entity.id
_entity.type
_entity.pdbx_description
1 polymer ?
#
loop_
_entity_poly.entity_id
_entity_poly.type
_entity_poly.pdbx_seq_one_letter_code
_entity_poly.pdbx_strand_id
1 'polypeptide(L)'
;MHLKTKVTLFAIGWLVLISAAHAYLNVNWAAVLNDYQPVEKRKITVAYLPVTCQLTCPVTDYISKYSTSGEEFMPRMFQGFPEIKEALISNRVQAAFIVAPLALALKAQGVPIKVVYLGHRYGSAVVVQKNGPIKTFADMRGKTVAIPSRFSDERLLLFRAMKVWGIKPGEIRMVEMAPPDVPGALAAHAIDAFAMGEPFPSQAEIGGFGRVLFQAREYWPDYMSCILVVRQDLIDKRPDVVQVLVDGIARSGLWLDTSKPHREDAADFVGRFYYNQKPGLLRWALTKPMDRVTYSPLAPRKADFDMVRDLMIETGVLNKKLEFSEYTDTRFSDNASMQTSWKYEPGIATAK
;
A
#
# COMPACT_ATOMS: atom_id res chain seq x y z
N MET A 1 49.65 -14.69 27.79
CA MET A 1 48.46 -14.94 26.90
C MET A 1 48.97 -15.10 25.49
N HIS A 2 48.79 -16.25 24.87
CA HIS A 2 49.31 -16.56 23.53
C HIS A 2 48.71 -15.60 22.47
N LEU A 3 49.48 -15.24 21.46
CA LEU A 3 49.07 -14.35 20.37
C LEU A 3 47.70 -14.76 19.77
N LYS A 4 47.49 -16.07 19.59
CA LYS A 4 46.19 -16.61 19.13
C LYS A 4 45.03 -16.20 20.01
N THR A 5 45.18 -16.25 21.34
CA THR A 5 44.15 -15.87 22.30
C THR A 5 43.85 -14.37 22.22
N LYS A 6 44.88 -13.51 22.04
CA LYS A 6 44.67 -12.05 21.87
C LYS A 6 43.92 -11.75 20.57
N VAL A 7 44.27 -12.39 19.47
CA VAL A 7 43.59 -12.24 18.16
C VAL A 7 42.15 -12.71 18.25
N THR A 8 41.87 -13.85 18.89
CA THR A 8 40.50 -14.34 19.07
C THR A 8 39.65 -13.39 19.92
N LEU A 9 40.19 -12.91 21.04
CA LEU A 9 39.45 -11.93 21.88
C LEU A 9 39.18 -10.60 21.15
N PHE A 10 40.16 -10.13 20.37
CA PHE A 10 39.98 -8.94 19.54
C PHE A 10 38.86 -9.14 18.48
N ALA A 11 38.90 -10.29 17.78
CA ALA A 11 37.88 -10.63 16.79
C ALA A 11 36.47 -10.73 17.39
N ILE A 12 36.34 -11.36 18.57
CA ILE A 12 35.07 -11.44 19.30
C ILE A 12 34.60 -10.04 19.71
N GLY A 13 35.49 -9.22 20.28
CA GLY A 13 35.15 -7.83 20.67
C GLY A 13 34.69 -6.99 19.50
N TRP A 14 35.35 -7.13 18.33
CA TRP A 14 34.98 -6.47 17.10
C TRP A 14 33.62 -6.92 16.57
N LEU A 15 33.36 -8.24 16.61
CA LEU A 15 32.08 -8.83 16.22
C LEU A 15 30.93 -8.35 17.09
N VAL A 16 31.14 -8.28 18.41
CA VAL A 16 30.16 -7.73 19.37
C VAL A 16 29.89 -6.25 19.09
N LEU A 17 30.95 -5.46 18.83
CA LEU A 17 30.81 -4.03 18.53
C LEU A 17 29.98 -3.81 17.25
N ILE A 18 30.31 -4.55 16.18
CA ILE A 18 29.56 -4.45 14.91
C ILE A 18 28.12 -4.88 15.10
N SER A 19 27.87 -5.98 15.83
CA SER A 19 26.51 -6.47 16.09
C SER A 19 25.71 -5.47 16.94
N ALA A 20 26.32 -4.87 17.94
CA ALA A 20 25.69 -3.85 18.76
C ALA A 20 25.38 -2.57 17.95
N ALA A 21 26.33 -2.12 17.12
CA ALA A 21 26.12 -0.98 16.23
C ALA A 21 25.02 -1.29 15.20
N HIS A 22 25.02 -2.48 14.62
CA HIS A 22 23.96 -2.92 13.71
C HIS A 22 22.59 -2.95 14.40
N ALA A 23 22.51 -3.52 15.59
CA ALA A 23 21.26 -3.56 16.36
C ALA A 23 20.79 -2.13 16.72
N TYR A 24 21.69 -1.26 17.13
CA TYR A 24 21.35 0.13 17.46
C TYR A 24 20.82 0.91 16.24
N LEU A 25 21.44 0.74 15.08
CA LEU A 25 21.12 1.51 13.87
C LEU A 25 19.96 0.93 13.06
N ASN A 26 19.75 -0.40 13.10
CA ASN A 26 18.84 -1.07 12.17
C ASN A 26 17.63 -1.74 12.85
N VAL A 27 17.65 -1.93 14.17
CA VAL A 27 16.51 -2.48 14.89
C VAL A 27 15.53 -1.38 15.27
N ASN A 28 14.27 -1.53 14.89
CA ASN A 28 13.21 -0.64 15.40
C ASN A 28 12.90 -0.99 16.86
N TRP A 29 13.66 -0.39 17.79
CA TRP A 29 13.50 -0.62 19.22
C TRP A 29 12.13 -0.24 19.73
N ALA A 30 11.47 0.75 19.15
CA ALA A 30 10.11 1.13 19.55
C ALA A 30 9.13 -0.02 19.28
N ALA A 31 9.27 -0.71 18.12
CA ALA A 31 8.45 -1.88 17.81
C ALA A 31 8.75 -3.05 18.77
N VAL A 32 10.04 -3.33 19.02
CA VAL A 32 10.44 -4.38 19.98
C VAL A 32 9.86 -4.10 21.35
N LEU A 33 10.04 -2.88 21.88
CA LEU A 33 9.52 -2.49 23.19
C LEU A 33 7.99 -2.54 23.26
N ASN A 34 7.30 -2.20 22.17
CA ASN A 34 5.84 -2.32 22.09
C ASN A 34 5.37 -3.77 22.27
N ASP A 35 6.08 -4.73 21.70
CA ASP A 35 5.73 -6.15 21.79
C ASP A 35 5.84 -6.71 23.22
N TYR A 36 6.64 -6.06 24.07
CA TYR A 36 6.76 -6.39 25.50
C TYR A 36 5.78 -5.65 26.42
N GLN A 37 5.01 -4.67 25.88
CA GLN A 37 3.97 -4.01 26.67
C GLN A 37 2.77 -4.94 26.94
N PRO A 38 2.03 -4.75 28.05
CA PRO A 38 0.73 -5.38 28.23
C PRO A 38 -0.19 -5.11 27.04
N VAL A 39 -1.01 -6.09 26.66
CA VAL A 39 -1.86 -6.04 25.46
C VAL A 39 -2.71 -4.77 25.41
N GLU A 40 -3.20 -4.32 26.57
CA GLU A 40 -4.06 -3.14 26.72
C GLU A 40 -3.31 -1.82 26.44
N LYS A 41 -1.98 -1.84 26.59
CA LYS A 41 -1.11 -0.66 26.40
C LYS A 41 -0.35 -0.71 25.08
N ARG A 42 -0.43 -1.84 24.35
CA ARG A 42 0.24 -1.95 23.05
C ARG A 42 -0.37 -0.99 22.05
N LYS A 43 0.49 -0.24 21.37
CA LYS A 43 0.10 0.43 20.14
C LYS A 43 -0.17 -0.62 19.08
N ILE A 44 -1.22 -0.45 18.30
CA ILE A 44 -1.50 -1.34 17.17
C ILE A 44 -0.45 -1.15 16.08
N THR A 45 -0.08 -2.24 15.44
CA THR A 45 0.83 -2.19 14.30
C THR A 45 0.02 -2.22 12.99
N VAL A 46 0.25 -1.24 12.13
CA VAL A 46 -0.42 -1.09 10.84
C VAL A 46 0.58 -1.37 9.71
N ALA A 47 0.36 -2.44 8.96
CA ALA A 47 1.22 -2.80 7.84
C ALA A 47 0.91 -1.96 6.60
N TYR A 48 1.97 -1.55 5.88
CA TYR A 48 1.84 -0.85 4.61
C TYR A 48 3.01 -1.16 3.66
N LEU A 49 2.80 -0.91 2.35
CA LEU A 49 3.83 -0.92 1.30
C LEU A 49 4.19 0.53 0.90
N PRO A 50 5.38 0.75 0.33
CA PRO A 50 5.81 2.09 -0.13
C PRO A 50 5.14 2.49 -1.47
N VAL A 51 3.82 2.54 -1.48
CA VAL A 51 2.95 2.88 -2.62
C VAL A 51 1.94 3.97 -2.24
N THR A 52 1.48 4.74 -3.21
CA THR A 52 0.59 5.89 -2.93
C THR A 52 -0.73 5.49 -2.30
N CYS A 53 -1.25 4.29 -2.61
CA CYS A 53 -2.53 3.81 -2.04
C CYS A 53 -2.47 3.55 -0.52
N GLN A 54 -1.30 3.61 0.07
CA GLN A 54 -1.11 3.41 1.51
C GLN A 54 -0.47 4.65 2.18
N LEU A 55 -0.37 5.75 1.43
CA LEU A 55 0.27 6.99 1.85
C LEU A 55 -0.36 7.60 3.11
N THR A 56 -1.66 7.46 3.28
CA THR A 56 -2.38 7.98 4.45
C THR A 56 -1.88 7.40 5.77
N CYS A 57 -1.36 6.15 5.77
CA CYS A 57 -0.80 5.52 6.95
C CYS A 57 0.43 6.30 7.50
N PRO A 58 1.53 6.47 6.74
CA PRO A 58 2.67 7.25 7.20
C PRO A 58 2.35 8.75 7.38
N VAL A 59 1.41 9.31 6.61
CA VAL A 59 0.97 10.70 6.81
C VAL A 59 0.30 10.87 8.17
N THR A 60 -0.60 9.95 8.55
CA THR A 60 -1.25 9.98 9.86
C THR A 60 -0.22 9.88 10.99
N ASP A 61 0.71 8.93 10.92
CA ASP A 61 1.75 8.75 11.94
C ASP A 61 2.64 10.00 12.05
N TYR A 62 3.10 10.53 10.91
CA TYR A 62 3.96 11.71 10.90
C TYR A 62 3.27 12.93 11.53
N ILE A 63 2.06 13.26 11.06
CA ILE A 63 1.33 14.43 11.55
C ILE A 63 0.94 14.25 13.03
N SER A 64 0.55 13.04 13.46
CA SER A 64 0.21 12.76 14.85
C SER A 64 1.40 12.98 15.80
N LYS A 65 2.61 12.67 15.38
CA LYS A 65 3.84 12.94 16.16
C LYS A 65 4.12 14.43 16.39
N TYR A 66 3.70 15.27 15.44
CA TYR A 66 3.92 16.73 15.48
C TYR A 66 2.66 17.50 15.89
N SER A 67 1.53 16.81 16.13
CA SER A 67 0.31 17.37 16.68
C SER A 67 0.17 17.04 18.17
N THR A 68 -0.77 17.72 18.84
CA THR A 68 -1.06 17.47 20.27
C THR A 68 -1.78 16.14 20.52
N SER A 69 -2.18 15.40 19.50
CA SER A 69 -2.92 14.13 19.61
C SER A 69 -2.03 12.91 19.96
N GLY A 70 -0.71 13.02 19.82
CA GLY A 70 0.21 11.92 20.11
C GLY A 70 0.17 10.79 19.08
N GLU A 71 1.06 9.80 19.25
CA GLU A 71 1.10 8.60 18.41
C GLU A 71 0.01 7.62 18.80
N GLU A 72 -0.79 7.20 17.85
CA GLU A 72 -1.93 6.32 18.06
C GLU A 72 -1.67 4.89 17.60
N PHE A 73 -0.75 4.67 16.65
CA PHE A 73 -0.37 3.36 16.11
C PHE A 73 1.08 3.36 15.62
N MET A 74 1.58 2.17 15.25
CA MET A 74 2.93 1.98 14.71
C MET A 74 2.85 1.55 13.24
N PRO A 75 3.24 2.40 12.29
CA PRO A 75 3.34 1.99 10.90
C PRO A 75 4.52 1.03 10.71
N ARG A 76 4.30 -0.04 9.97
CA ARG A 76 5.33 -1.02 9.63
C ARG A 76 5.36 -1.27 8.13
N MET A 77 6.47 -0.90 7.51
CA MET A 77 6.67 -1.10 6.08
C MET A 77 7.03 -2.55 5.76
N PHE A 78 6.46 -3.06 4.67
CA PHE A 78 6.74 -4.35 4.06
C PHE A 78 7.11 -4.15 2.59
N GLN A 79 7.63 -5.20 1.93
CA GLN A 79 8.02 -5.14 0.52
C GLN A 79 6.97 -5.76 -0.42
N GLY A 80 6.08 -6.61 0.11
CA GLY A 80 5.07 -7.28 -0.69
C GLY A 80 3.85 -7.76 0.11
N PHE A 81 2.76 -8.01 -0.62
CA PHE A 81 1.52 -8.51 -0.03
C PHE A 81 1.63 -9.89 0.62
N PRO A 82 2.46 -10.85 0.14
CA PRO A 82 2.66 -12.13 0.83
C PRO A 82 3.13 -11.98 2.27
N GLU A 83 4.06 -11.07 2.53
CA GLU A 83 4.59 -10.80 3.87
C GLU A 83 3.52 -10.18 4.79
N ILE A 84 2.74 -9.23 4.27
CA ILE A 84 1.63 -8.60 5.02
C ILE A 84 0.57 -9.65 5.35
N LYS A 85 0.20 -10.52 4.40
CA LYS A 85 -0.72 -11.63 4.62
C LYS A 85 -0.29 -12.50 5.80
N GLU A 86 0.96 -12.97 5.80
CA GLU A 86 1.49 -13.81 6.89
C GLU A 86 1.55 -13.04 8.23
N ALA A 87 1.85 -11.75 8.19
CA ALA A 87 1.87 -10.91 9.39
C ALA A 87 0.45 -10.72 9.99
N LEU A 88 -0.59 -10.57 9.14
CA LEU A 88 -1.99 -10.51 9.58
C LEU A 88 -2.46 -11.85 10.16
N ILE A 89 -2.18 -12.97 9.48
CA ILE A 89 -2.58 -14.30 9.94
C ILE A 89 -1.94 -14.63 11.28
N SER A 90 -0.65 -14.35 11.43
CA SER A 90 0.12 -14.61 12.66
C SER A 90 -0.08 -13.56 13.77
N ASN A 91 -0.96 -12.58 13.58
CA ASN A 91 -1.20 -11.47 14.53
C ASN A 91 0.05 -10.63 14.85
N ARG A 92 1.05 -10.62 13.98
CA ARG A 92 2.21 -9.71 14.08
C ARG A 92 1.85 -8.27 13.73
N VAL A 93 0.77 -8.07 12.96
CA VAL A 93 0.13 -6.79 12.71
C VAL A 93 -1.38 -6.93 12.94
N GLN A 94 -2.00 -5.88 13.48
CA GLN A 94 -3.42 -5.88 13.83
C GLN A 94 -4.26 -5.21 12.77
N ALA A 95 -3.65 -4.37 11.95
CA ALA A 95 -4.28 -3.73 10.79
C ALA A 95 -3.30 -3.69 9.62
N ALA A 96 -3.82 -3.59 8.41
CA ALA A 96 -2.98 -3.51 7.22
C ALA A 96 -3.71 -2.84 6.06
N PHE A 97 -2.94 -2.17 5.22
CA PHE A 97 -3.38 -1.78 3.90
C PHE A 97 -3.08 -2.91 2.92
N ILE A 98 -4.13 -3.46 2.32
CA ILE A 98 -4.02 -4.52 1.29
C ILE A 98 -4.98 -4.24 0.14
N VAL A 99 -4.88 -5.00 -0.94
CA VAL A 99 -5.80 -4.92 -2.07
C VAL A 99 -7.10 -5.67 -1.78
N ALA A 100 -8.21 -5.20 -2.31
CA ALA A 100 -9.54 -5.77 -2.03
C ALA A 100 -9.66 -7.26 -2.40
N PRO A 101 -9.15 -7.73 -3.55
CA PRO A 101 -9.19 -9.16 -3.88
C PRO A 101 -8.45 -10.04 -2.88
N LEU A 102 -7.34 -9.57 -2.31
CA LEU A 102 -6.61 -10.32 -1.29
C LEU A 102 -7.43 -10.41 0.01
N ALA A 103 -8.10 -9.33 0.43
CA ALA A 103 -8.95 -9.35 1.61
C ALA A 103 -10.12 -10.33 1.48
N LEU A 104 -10.78 -10.35 0.31
CA LEU A 104 -11.87 -11.30 0.04
C LEU A 104 -11.35 -12.74 0.04
N ALA A 105 -10.19 -13.00 -0.57
CA ALA A 105 -9.56 -14.32 -0.58
C ALA A 105 -9.19 -14.79 0.84
N LEU A 106 -8.64 -13.92 1.67
CA LEU A 106 -8.33 -14.20 3.08
C LEU A 106 -9.61 -14.49 3.88
N LYS A 107 -10.66 -13.71 3.67
CA LYS A 107 -11.94 -13.92 4.32
C LYS A 107 -12.57 -15.26 3.92
N ALA A 108 -12.50 -15.62 2.63
CA ALA A 108 -12.98 -16.91 2.14
C ALA A 108 -12.22 -18.09 2.78
N GLN A 109 -10.97 -17.90 3.16
CA GLN A 109 -10.13 -18.86 3.89
C GLN A 109 -10.38 -18.84 5.41
N GLY A 110 -11.32 -18.02 5.91
CA GLY A 110 -11.66 -17.94 7.32
C GLY A 110 -10.76 -17.02 8.16
N VAL A 111 -9.89 -16.21 7.53
CA VAL A 111 -9.06 -15.25 8.27
C VAL A 111 -9.97 -14.18 8.90
N PRO A 112 -9.86 -13.94 10.23
CA PRO A 112 -10.76 -13.07 10.95
C PRO A 112 -10.37 -11.59 10.78
N ILE A 113 -10.66 -11.03 9.60
CA ILE A 113 -10.43 -9.62 9.26
C ILE A 113 -11.71 -8.95 8.76
N LYS A 114 -11.77 -7.62 8.89
CA LYS A 114 -12.81 -6.75 8.34
C LYS A 114 -12.19 -5.55 7.64
N VAL A 115 -12.78 -5.17 6.53
CA VAL A 115 -12.52 -3.89 5.88
C VAL A 115 -13.23 -2.80 6.65
N VAL A 116 -12.51 -1.75 7.02
CA VAL A 116 -13.06 -0.62 7.79
C VAL A 116 -12.96 0.72 7.05
N TYR A 117 -12.04 0.84 6.07
CA TYR A 117 -11.86 2.05 5.27
C TYR A 117 -11.14 1.73 3.95
N LEU A 118 -10.98 2.71 3.05
CA LEU A 118 -10.18 2.57 1.83
C LEU A 118 -8.83 3.29 1.98
N GLY A 119 -7.85 2.92 1.14
CA GLY A 119 -6.57 3.60 1.04
C GLY A 119 -6.63 4.83 0.13
N HIS A 120 -7.00 4.61 -1.14
CA HIS A 120 -7.34 5.67 -2.09
C HIS A 120 -8.11 5.10 -3.28
N ARG A 121 -8.61 5.99 -4.14
CA ARG A 121 -9.17 5.65 -5.45
C ARG A 121 -8.19 6.02 -6.55
N TYR A 122 -8.25 5.29 -7.66
CA TYR A 122 -7.41 5.47 -8.87
C TYR A 122 -5.92 5.17 -8.62
N GLY A 123 -5.01 5.82 -9.35
CA GLY A 123 -3.56 5.70 -9.16
C GLY A 123 -2.92 4.44 -9.71
N SER A 124 -3.67 3.50 -10.28
CA SER A 124 -3.09 2.38 -11.03
C SER A 124 -3.17 2.64 -12.54
N ALA A 125 -2.15 2.17 -13.26
CA ALA A 125 -2.06 2.31 -14.69
C ALA A 125 -1.41 1.08 -15.34
N VAL A 126 -1.71 0.87 -16.63
CA VAL A 126 -0.94 -0.02 -17.48
C VAL A 126 0.13 0.77 -18.20
N VAL A 127 1.36 0.35 -18.07
CA VAL A 127 2.54 1.00 -18.65
C VAL A 127 3.22 0.05 -19.61
N VAL A 128 3.64 0.58 -20.74
CA VAL A 128 4.39 -0.11 -21.79
C VAL A 128 5.69 0.62 -22.08
N GLN A 129 6.59 -0.02 -22.80
CA GLN A 129 7.82 0.63 -23.24
C GLN A 129 7.52 1.89 -24.06
N LYS A 130 8.25 2.98 -23.82
CA LYS A 130 8.00 4.29 -24.44
C LYS A 130 8.01 4.23 -25.96
N ASN A 131 9.02 3.61 -26.54
CA ASN A 131 9.22 3.47 -27.98
C ASN A 131 8.85 2.08 -28.48
N GLY A 132 8.15 1.26 -27.66
CA GLY A 132 7.77 -0.11 -28.00
C GLY A 132 6.63 -0.19 -29.03
N PRO A 133 6.36 -1.41 -29.53
CA PRO A 133 5.34 -1.65 -30.57
C PRO A 133 3.91 -1.56 -30.05
N ILE A 134 3.67 -1.73 -28.75
CA ILE A 134 2.32 -1.73 -28.15
C ILE A 134 1.77 -0.30 -28.22
N LYS A 135 0.73 -0.07 -28.98
CA LYS A 135 0.06 1.25 -29.13
C LYS A 135 -1.35 1.25 -28.55
N THR A 136 -2.02 0.12 -28.62
CA THR A 136 -3.38 -0.11 -28.11
C THR A 136 -3.39 -1.33 -27.18
N PHE A 137 -4.48 -1.55 -26.48
CA PHE A 137 -4.61 -2.76 -25.66
C PHE A 137 -4.67 -4.05 -26.51
N ALA A 138 -5.11 -3.98 -27.76
CA ALA A 138 -5.12 -5.11 -28.68
C ALA A 138 -3.72 -5.69 -28.95
N ASP A 139 -2.69 -4.82 -28.92
CA ASP A 139 -1.29 -5.21 -29.14
C ASP A 139 -0.69 -5.99 -27.96
N MET A 140 -1.45 -6.11 -26.87
CA MET A 140 -1.04 -6.89 -25.69
C MET A 140 -1.15 -8.41 -25.87
N ARG A 141 -1.79 -8.88 -26.98
CA ARG A 141 -1.85 -10.34 -27.28
C ARG A 141 -0.47 -10.93 -27.43
N GLY A 142 -0.24 -12.05 -26.75
CA GLY A 142 1.06 -12.73 -26.70
C GLY A 142 2.13 -12.05 -25.85
N LYS A 143 1.79 -10.94 -25.18
CA LYS A 143 2.74 -10.15 -24.38
C LYS A 143 2.80 -10.59 -22.93
N THR A 144 3.95 -10.32 -22.29
CA THR A 144 4.18 -10.57 -20.87
C THR A 144 3.92 -9.29 -20.08
N VAL A 145 2.99 -9.35 -19.14
CA VAL A 145 2.55 -8.22 -18.32
C VAL A 145 2.80 -8.54 -16.84
N ALA A 146 3.61 -7.72 -16.16
CA ALA A 146 3.79 -7.86 -14.73
C ALA A 146 2.60 -7.27 -13.96
N ILE A 147 2.19 -7.97 -12.93
CA ILE A 147 1.16 -7.58 -11.96
C ILE A 147 1.70 -7.76 -10.53
N PRO A 148 1.19 -7.02 -9.52
CA PRO A 148 1.68 -7.15 -8.14
C PRO A 148 1.42 -8.53 -7.54
N SER A 149 0.27 -9.13 -7.88
CA SER A 149 -0.19 -10.41 -7.38
C SER A 149 -1.38 -10.92 -8.20
N ARG A 150 -1.59 -12.24 -8.21
CA ARG A 150 -2.83 -12.83 -8.76
C ARG A 150 -4.09 -12.39 -7.99
N PHE A 151 -3.93 -11.87 -6.78
CA PHE A 151 -5.00 -11.30 -5.95
C PHE A 151 -4.98 -9.76 -5.99
N SER A 152 -4.56 -9.13 -7.09
CA SER A 152 -4.53 -7.67 -7.20
C SER A 152 -5.68 -7.11 -8.03
N ASP A 153 -6.03 -5.86 -7.73
CA ASP A 153 -7.03 -5.11 -8.51
C ASP A 153 -6.55 -4.87 -9.94
N GLU A 154 -5.23 -4.75 -10.14
CA GLU A 154 -4.62 -4.60 -11.48
C GLU A 154 -4.84 -5.82 -12.36
N ARG A 155 -4.82 -7.03 -11.78
CA ARG A 155 -5.18 -8.23 -12.53
C ARG A 155 -6.64 -8.18 -12.99
N LEU A 156 -7.56 -7.80 -12.12
CA LEU A 156 -8.97 -7.66 -12.45
C LEU A 156 -9.20 -6.54 -13.48
N LEU A 157 -8.45 -5.43 -13.38
CA LEU A 157 -8.45 -4.35 -14.36
C LEU A 157 -8.05 -4.85 -15.74
N LEU A 158 -6.99 -5.67 -15.85
CA LEU A 158 -6.59 -6.28 -17.11
C LEU A 158 -7.70 -7.18 -17.67
N PHE A 159 -8.37 -7.99 -16.84
CA PHE A 159 -9.50 -8.79 -17.32
C PHE A 159 -10.67 -7.94 -17.83
N ARG A 160 -10.97 -6.82 -17.19
CA ARG A 160 -11.98 -5.88 -17.70
C ARG A 160 -11.59 -5.31 -19.06
N ALA A 161 -10.34 -4.86 -19.21
CA ALA A 161 -9.84 -4.37 -20.47
C ALA A 161 -9.85 -5.47 -21.55
N MET A 162 -9.45 -6.70 -21.21
CA MET A 162 -9.53 -7.86 -22.13
C MET A 162 -10.96 -8.09 -22.66
N LYS A 163 -11.98 -7.99 -21.79
CA LYS A 163 -13.39 -8.12 -22.22
C LYS A 163 -13.79 -7.06 -23.22
N VAL A 164 -13.41 -5.81 -23.00
CA VAL A 164 -13.71 -4.69 -23.91
C VAL A 164 -13.07 -4.92 -25.28
N TRP A 165 -11.85 -5.47 -25.32
CA TRP A 165 -11.07 -5.67 -26.53
C TRP A 165 -11.23 -7.08 -27.15
N GLY A 166 -12.10 -7.92 -26.61
CA GLY A 166 -12.31 -9.29 -27.10
C GLY A 166 -11.05 -10.17 -27.01
N ILE A 167 -10.20 -9.95 -26.00
CA ILE A 167 -9.01 -10.76 -25.72
C ILE A 167 -9.40 -11.86 -24.76
N LYS A 168 -9.07 -13.11 -25.09
CA LYS A 168 -9.42 -14.26 -24.26
C LYS A 168 -8.42 -14.44 -23.09
N PRO A 169 -8.85 -14.99 -21.95
CA PRO A 169 -7.93 -15.43 -20.91
C PRO A 169 -6.85 -16.36 -21.48
N GLY A 170 -5.57 -16.08 -21.11
CA GLY A 170 -4.41 -16.81 -21.62
C GLY A 170 -3.74 -16.17 -22.85
N GLU A 171 -4.40 -15.26 -23.57
CA GLU A 171 -3.75 -14.53 -24.67
C GLU A 171 -2.79 -13.43 -24.18
N ILE A 172 -2.85 -13.06 -22.88
CA ILE A 172 -1.87 -12.19 -22.22
C ILE A 172 -1.22 -13.02 -21.11
N ARG A 173 0.12 -13.09 -21.10
CA ARG A 173 0.88 -13.77 -20.08
C ARG A 173 1.05 -12.84 -18.87
N MET A 174 0.28 -13.02 -17.81
CA MET A 174 0.44 -12.28 -16.56
C MET A 174 1.49 -12.96 -15.68
N VAL A 175 2.46 -12.19 -15.14
CA VAL A 175 3.50 -12.65 -14.22
C VAL A 175 3.46 -11.83 -12.94
N GLU A 176 3.53 -12.50 -11.78
CA GLU A 176 3.60 -11.83 -10.49
C GLU A 176 5.01 -11.30 -10.26
N MET A 177 5.13 -10.04 -9.84
CA MET A 177 6.41 -9.40 -9.59
C MET A 177 6.27 -8.37 -8.45
N ALA A 178 7.27 -8.29 -7.57
CA ALA A 178 7.30 -7.28 -6.53
C ALA A 178 7.30 -5.86 -7.14
N PRO A 179 6.45 -4.94 -6.67
CA PRO A 179 6.30 -3.63 -7.29
C PRO A 179 7.60 -2.84 -7.49
N PRO A 180 8.59 -2.86 -6.56
CA PRO A 180 9.85 -2.15 -6.76
C PRO A 180 10.71 -2.67 -7.92
N ASP A 181 10.56 -3.94 -8.31
CA ASP A 181 11.38 -4.57 -9.35
C ASP A 181 10.85 -4.30 -10.77
N VAL A 182 9.57 -3.94 -10.86
CA VAL A 182 8.84 -3.87 -12.13
C VAL A 182 9.37 -2.79 -13.09
N PRO A 183 9.68 -1.55 -12.65
CA PRO A 183 10.22 -0.55 -13.55
C PRO A 183 11.56 -0.99 -14.17
N GLY A 184 12.42 -1.63 -13.37
CA GLY A 184 13.68 -2.19 -13.85
C GLY A 184 13.49 -3.30 -14.88
N ALA A 185 12.53 -4.20 -14.66
CA ALA A 185 12.19 -5.27 -15.59
C ALA A 185 11.66 -4.74 -16.94
N LEU A 186 10.82 -3.67 -16.92
CA LEU A 186 10.39 -3.02 -18.14
C LEU A 186 11.56 -2.38 -18.88
N ALA A 187 12.40 -1.62 -18.16
CA ALA A 187 13.57 -0.97 -18.76
C ALA A 187 14.57 -1.96 -19.38
N ALA A 188 14.73 -3.14 -18.76
CA ALA A 188 15.56 -4.23 -19.24
C ALA A 188 14.92 -5.10 -20.34
N HIS A 189 13.70 -4.78 -20.79
CA HIS A 189 12.90 -5.56 -21.74
C HIS A 189 12.61 -7.01 -21.29
N ALA A 190 12.66 -7.29 -19.99
CA ALA A 190 12.30 -8.59 -19.42
C ALA A 190 10.78 -8.83 -19.42
N ILE A 191 10.00 -7.75 -19.48
CA ILE A 191 8.55 -7.73 -19.63
C ILE A 191 8.16 -6.72 -20.72
N ASP A 192 7.01 -6.93 -21.34
CA ASP A 192 6.49 -6.01 -22.39
C ASP A 192 5.70 -4.85 -21.80
N ALA A 193 5.04 -5.10 -20.66
CA ALA A 193 4.20 -4.13 -19.97
C ALA A 193 4.08 -4.48 -18.48
N PHE A 194 3.50 -3.56 -17.71
CA PHE A 194 3.07 -3.82 -16.35
C PHE A 194 1.77 -3.10 -16.03
N ALA A 195 1.01 -3.64 -15.08
CA ALA A 195 -0.12 -2.99 -14.43
C ALA A 195 0.21 -2.81 -12.94
N MET A 196 0.39 -1.58 -12.49
CA MET A 196 0.82 -1.25 -11.12
C MET A 196 0.18 0.04 -10.62
N GLY A 197 0.12 0.16 -9.29
CA GLY A 197 -0.18 1.41 -8.62
C GLY A 197 1.00 2.40 -8.62
N GLU A 198 0.70 3.67 -8.39
CA GLU A 198 1.72 4.71 -8.21
C GLU A 198 2.59 4.41 -6.95
N PRO A 199 3.88 4.74 -6.97
CA PRO A 199 4.56 5.64 -7.91
C PRO A 199 5.26 4.96 -9.10
N PHE A 200 5.08 3.68 -9.36
CA PHE A 200 5.83 2.94 -10.37
C PHE A 200 5.51 3.35 -11.82
N PRO A 201 4.25 3.63 -12.20
CA PRO A 201 3.94 4.27 -13.48
C PRO A 201 4.69 5.59 -13.68
N SER A 202 4.66 6.48 -12.68
CA SER A 202 5.39 7.75 -12.71
C SER A 202 6.91 7.54 -12.82
N GLN A 203 7.46 6.52 -12.17
CA GLN A 203 8.89 6.20 -12.27
C GLN A 203 9.30 5.85 -13.71
N ALA A 204 8.47 5.07 -14.41
CA ALA A 204 8.73 4.72 -15.81
C ALA A 204 8.62 5.93 -16.73
N GLU A 205 7.62 6.81 -16.49
CA GLU A 205 7.44 8.04 -17.28
C GLU A 205 8.61 9.02 -17.07
N ILE A 206 8.98 9.32 -15.82
CA ILE A 206 10.10 10.22 -15.47
C ILE A 206 11.43 9.65 -15.97
N GLY A 207 11.62 8.34 -15.83
CA GLY A 207 12.80 7.64 -16.31
C GLY A 207 12.92 7.61 -17.84
N GLY A 208 11.86 7.96 -18.55
CA GLY A 208 11.84 8.06 -20.03
C GLY A 208 11.87 6.71 -20.75
N PHE A 209 11.74 5.57 -20.03
CA PHE A 209 11.72 4.23 -20.61
C PHE A 209 10.31 3.64 -20.79
N GLY A 210 9.32 4.18 -20.06
CA GLY A 210 7.92 3.77 -20.13
C GLY A 210 6.97 4.92 -20.49
N ARG A 211 5.78 4.56 -20.91
CA ARG A 211 4.63 5.43 -21.06
C ARG A 211 3.37 4.75 -20.61
N VAL A 212 2.45 5.49 -20.03
CA VAL A 212 1.11 5.00 -19.69
C VAL A 212 0.37 4.64 -20.99
N LEU A 213 -0.12 3.41 -21.06
CA LEU A 213 -1.02 2.98 -22.12
C LEU A 213 -2.46 3.41 -21.81
N PHE A 214 -2.89 3.19 -20.55
CA PHE A 214 -4.15 3.72 -20.00
C PHE A 214 -4.11 3.77 -18.47
N GLN A 215 -4.94 4.64 -17.91
CA GLN A 215 -5.20 4.72 -16.48
C GLN A 215 -6.33 3.77 -16.09
N ALA A 216 -6.32 3.26 -14.86
CA ALA A 216 -7.35 2.33 -14.37
C ALA A 216 -8.77 2.88 -14.54
N ARG A 217 -8.97 4.19 -14.33
CA ARG A 217 -10.27 4.86 -14.46
C ARG A 217 -10.92 4.76 -15.84
N GLU A 218 -10.14 4.52 -16.89
CA GLU A 218 -10.64 4.42 -18.27
C GLU A 218 -11.45 3.13 -18.48
N TYR A 219 -11.06 2.05 -17.81
CA TYR A 219 -11.76 0.76 -17.88
C TYR A 219 -12.53 0.42 -16.61
N TRP A 220 -12.27 1.14 -15.54
CA TRP A 220 -12.92 0.93 -14.24
C TRP A 220 -13.20 2.28 -13.59
N PRO A 221 -14.33 2.94 -13.95
CA PRO A 221 -14.83 4.10 -13.19
C PRO A 221 -14.94 3.74 -11.70
N ASP A 222 -14.66 4.67 -10.82
CA ASP A 222 -14.64 4.41 -9.37
C ASP A 222 -13.60 3.37 -8.89
N TYR A 223 -12.55 3.10 -9.69
CA TYR A 223 -11.49 2.15 -9.34
C TYR A 223 -11.03 2.36 -7.90
N MET A 224 -11.17 1.30 -7.11
CA MET A 224 -10.71 1.24 -5.74
C MET A 224 -9.34 0.56 -5.74
N SER A 225 -8.35 1.19 -5.11
CA SER A 225 -7.02 0.61 -5.03
C SER A 225 -6.85 -0.21 -3.75
N CYS A 226 -6.14 0.31 -2.73
CA CYS A 226 -5.99 -0.42 -1.47
C CYS A 226 -7.12 -0.11 -0.49
N ILE A 227 -7.29 -1.03 0.46
CA ILE A 227 -8.25 -0.95 1.55
C ILE A 227 -7.54 -1.15 2.88
N LEU A 228 -8.08 -0.56 3.94
CA LEU A 228 -7.66 -0.79 5.32
C LEU A 228 -8.45 -1.95 5.90
N VAL A 229 -7.76 -3.02 6.24
CA VAL A 229 -8.33 -4.14 6.99
C VAL A 229 -7.85 -4.14 8.43
N VAL A 230 -8.71 -4.57 9.33
CA VAL A 230 -8.43 -4.72 10.76
C VAL A 230 -8.82 -6.13 11.18
N ARG A 231 -8.06 -6.71 12.10
CA ARG A 231 -8.38 -8.02 12.68
C ARG A 231 -9.65 -7.93 13.53
N GLN A 232 -10.47 -8.97 13.45
CA GLN A 232 -11.74 -9.04 14.20
C GLN A 232 -11.53 -8.96 15.71
N ASP A 233 -10.48 -9.62 16.23
CA ASP A 233 -10.18 -9.60 17.67
C ASP A 233 -9.83 -8.21 18.21
N LEU A 234 -9.23 -7.34 17.38
CA LEU A 234 -9.02 -5.92 17.74
C LEU A 234 -10.34 -5.15 17.74
N ILE A 235 -11.18 -5.36 16.71
CA ILE A 235 -12.50 -4.73 16.61
C ILE A 235 -13.35 -5.05 17.84
N ASP A 236 -13.34 -6.32 18.27
CA ASP A 236 -14.14 -6.79 19.39
C ASP A 236 -13.65 -6.27 20.74
N LYS A 237 -12.34 -6.16 20.92
CA LYS A 237 -11.74 -5.78 22.20
C LYS A 237 -11.52 -4.28 22.36
N ARG A 238 -11.17 -3.59 21.27
CA ARG A 238 -10.80 -2.17 21.27
C ARG A 238 -11.36 -1.43 20.06
N PRO A 239 -12.68 -1.34 19.91
CA PRO A 239 -13.31 -0.59 18.80
C PRO A 239 -12.96 0.90 18.83
N ASP A 240 -12.70 1.45 20.01
CA ASP A 240 -12.22 2.82 20.21
C ASP A 240 -10.93 3.10 19.46
N VAL A 241 -9.94 2.20 19.54
CA VAL A 241 -8.66 2.35 18.87
C VAL A 241 -8.81 2.20 17.35
N VAL A 242 -9.72 1.32 16.90
CA VAL A 242 -10.02 1.19 15.47
C VAL A 242 -10.66 2.47 14.93
N GLN A 243 -11.56 3.11 15.70
CA GLN A 243 -12.15 4.38 15.30
C GLN A 243 -11.09 5.49 15.19
N VAL A 244 -10.19 5.59 16.17
CA VAL A 244 -9.08 6.53 16.17
C VAL A 244 -8.17 6.33 14.93
N LEU A 245 -7.86 5.08 14.58
CA LEU A 245 -7.11 4.77 13.37
C LEU A 245 -7.85 5.25 12.11
N VAL A 246 -9.13 4.92 11.98
CA VAL A 246 -9.93 5.32 10.81
C VAL A 246 -10.07 6.84 10.72
N ASP A 247 -10.29 7.53 11.84
CA ASP A 247 -10.35 9.00 11.90
C ASP A 247 -9.02 9.63 11.45
N GLY A 248 -7.88 9.08 11.87
CA GLY A 248 -6.57 9.53 11.45
C GLY A 248 -6.37 9.38 9.94
N ILE A 249 -6.72 8.22 9.38
CA ILE A 249 -6.62 7.94 7.95
C ILE A 249 -7.56 8.85 7.14
N ALA A 250 -8.80 9.06 7.59
CA ALA A 250 -9.77 9.93 6.94
C ALA A 250 -9.30 11.40 6.93
N ARG A 251 -8.80 11.89 8.06
CA ARG A 251 -8.22 13.24 8.18
C ARG A 251 -7.01 13.43 7.29
N SER A 252 -6.12 12.42 7.23
CA SER A 252 -4.95 12.43 6.33
C SER A 252 -5.37 12.52 4.87
N GLY A 253 -6.38 11.75 4.48
CA GLY A 253 -6.92 11.79 3.12
C GLY A 253 -7.47 13.16 2.76
N LEU A 254 -8.29 13.73 3.64
CA LEU A 254 -8.83 15.07 3.44
C LEU A 254 -7.73 16.13 3.35
N TRP A 255 -6.74 16.07 4.26
CA TRP A 255 -5.60 16.99 4.24
C TRP A 255 -4.80 16.90 2.93
N LEU A 256 -4.53 15.68 2.43
CA LEU A 256 -3.85 15.46 1.15
C LEU A 256 -4.64 16.03 -0.05
N ASP A 257 -5.97 15.92 -0.03
CA ASP A 257 -6.81 16.39 -1.13
C ASP A 257 -7.13 17.89 -1.06
N THR A 258 -6.84 18.55 0.06
CA THR A 258 -7.13 19.99 0.25
C THR A 258 -6.26 20.87 -0.65
N SER A 259 -4.98 20.54 -0.85
CA SER A 259 -4.10 21.39 -1.62
C SER A 259 -2.87 20.67 -2.19
N LYS A 260 -2.31 21.23 -3.27
CA LYS A 260 -1.05 20.76 -3.84
C LYS A 260 0.15 20.89 -2.86
N PRO A 261 0.31 21.99 -2.10
CA PRO A 261 1.36 22.09 -1.07
C PRO A 261 1.33 20.95 -0.04
N HIS A 262 0.16 20.51 0.41
CA HIS A 262 0.03 19.38 1.32
C HIS A 262 0.56 18.08 0.71
N ARG A 263 0.28 17.82 -0.56
CA ARG A 263 0.81 16.65 -1.27
C ARG A 263 2.31 16.72 -1.50
N GLU A 264 2.85 17.91 -1.76
CA GLU A 264 4.28 18.13 -1.91
C GLU A 264 5.04 17.93 -0.59
N ASP A 265 4.50 18.44 0.51
CA ASP A 265 5.05 18.23 1.85
C ASP A 265 4.98 16.75 2.26
N ALA A 266 3.82 16.08 2.03
CA ALA A 266 3.71 14.64 2.24
C ALA A 266 4.76 13.84 1.44
N ALA A 267 4.98 14.20 0.17
CA ALA A 267 5.99 13.56 -0.66
C ALA A 267 7.39 13.68 -0.06
N ASP A 268 7.70 14.82 0.55
CA ASP A 268 9.01 15.09 1.14
C ASP A 268 9.22 14.26 2.41
N PHE A 269 8.34 14.33 3.39
CA PHE A 269 8.55 13.59 4.64
C PHE A 269 8.30 12.09 4.49
N VAL A 270 7.30 11.66 3.71
CA VAL A 270 7.06 10.22 3.50
C VAL A 270 8.19 9.60 2.68
N GLY A 271 8.65 10.28 1.63
CA GLY A 271 9.76 9.80 0.83
C GLY A 271 11.02 9.57 1.65
N ARG A 272 11.34 10.51 2.55
CA ARG A 272 12.56 10.44 3.38
C ARG A 272 12.45 9.46 4.54
N PHE A 273 11.36 9.53 5.31
CA PHE A 273 11.29 8.88 6.62
C PHE A 273 10.57 7.53 6.61
N TYR A 274 9.78 7.25 5.55
CA TYR A 274 8.95 6.04 5.51
C TYR A 274 9.21 5.16 4.29
N TYR A 275 9.33 5.73 3.09
CA TYR A 275 9.41 4.94 1.86
C TYR A 275 10.83 4.70 1.36
N ASN A 276 11.81 5.44 1.87
CA ASN A 276 13.17 5.46 1.33
C ASN A 276 13.17 5.72 -0.19
N GLN A 277 12.32 6.63 -0.65
CA GLN A 277 12.16 7.00 -2.05
C GLN A 277 12.52 8.46 -2.27
N LYS A 278 12.96 8.78 -3.48
CA LYS A 278 13.25 10.17 -3.84
C LYS A 278 11.96 10.99 -3.78
N PRO A 279 11.90 12.08 -2.99
CA PRO A 279 10.69 12.92 -2.87
C PRO A 279 10.17 13.43 -4.21
N GLY A 280 11.02 13.69 -5.19
CA GLY A 280 10.63 14.14 -6.53
C GLY A 280 9.73 13.13 -7.26
N LEU A 281 9.92 11.82 -7.06
CA LEU A 281 9.07 10.79 -7.63
C LEU A 281 7.66 10.83 -7.02
N LEU A 282 7.57 10.85 -5.69
CA LEU A 282 6.29 10.92 -4.99
C LEU A 282 5.57 12.24 -5.30
N ARG A 283 6.30 13.36 -5.34
CA ARG A 283 5.74 14.67 -5.70
C ARG A 283 5.13 14.63 -7.09
N TRP A 284 5.81 14.04 -8.07
CA TRP A 284 5.25 13.84 -9.41
C TRP A 284 3.97 13.01 -9.38
N ALA A 285 4.00 11.82 -8.77
CA ALA A 285 2.88 10.90 -8.69
C ALA A 285 1.65 11.52 -8.00
N LEU A 286 1.86 12.39 -7.02
CA LEU A 286 0.80 13.00 -6.23
C LEU A 286 0.24 14.30 -6.83
N THR A 287 0.97 14.96 -7.76
CA THR A 287 0.61 16.30 -8.21
C THR A 287 0.53 16.46 -9.74
N LYS A 288 0.86 15.44 -10.52
CA LYS A 288 0.88 15.56 -12.00
C LYS A 288 0.16 14.40 -12.69
N PRO A 289 -1.15 14.50 -12.91
CA PRO A 289 -2.07 15.52 -12.39
C PRO A 289 -2.49 15.26 -10.94
N MET A 290 -3.12 16.25 -10.30
CA MET A 290 -3.61 16.15 -8.92
C MET A 290 -4.66 15.06 -8.74
N ASP A 291 -5.51 14.83 -9.73
CA ASP A 291 -6.57 13.82 -9.71
C ASP A 291 -6.08 12.41 -10.08
N ARG A 292 -4.77 12.20 -10.24
CA ARG A 292 -4.20 10.86 -10.48
C ARG A 292 -4.57 9.90 -9.36
N VAL A 293 -4.59 10.38 -8.13
CA VAL A 293 -5.04 9.67 -6.92
C VAL A 293 -6.01 10.56 -6.13
N THR A 294 -6.98 9.94 -5.44
CA THR A 294 -7.97 10.64 -4.61
C THR A 294 -8.06 9.96 -3.25
N TYR A 295 -7.93 10.75 -2.18
CA TYR A 295 -7.87 10.26 -0.81
C TYR A 295 -9.13 10.56 0.02
N SER A 296 -10.11 11.24 -0.53
CA SER A 296 -11.34 11.59 0.18
C SER A 296 -12.51 11.77 -0.80
N PRO A 297 -13.75 11.33 -0.47
CA PRO A 297 -14.12 10.43 0.63
C PRO A 297 -13.81 8.95 0.29
N LEU A 298 -13.48 8.16 1.30
CA LEU A 298 -13.00 6.78 1.14
C LEU A 298 -13.79 5.73 1.96
N ALA A 299 -15.07 5.99 2.24
CA ALA A 299 -15.94 4.98 2.84
C ALA A 299 -16.12 3.77 1.90
N PRO A 300 -16.09 2.53 2.41
CA PRO A 300 -16.38 1.32 1.63
C PRO A 300 -17.81 1.34 1.10
N ARG A 301 -17.99 1.17 -0.22
CA ARG A 301 -19.32 1.10 -0.85
C ARG A 301 -19.59 -0.32 -1.33
N LYS A 302 -20.76 -0.87 -0.99
CA LYS A 302 -21.15 -2.24 -1.37
C LYS A 302 -20.98 -2.50 -2.87
N ALA A 303 -21.37 -1.53 -3.72
CA ALA A 303 -21.28 -1.69 -5.17
C ALA A 303 -19.85 -1.91 -5.69
N ASP A 304 -18.85 -1.23 -5.08
CA ASP A 304 -17.44 -1.39 -5.45
C ASP A 304 -16.95 -2.81 -5.13
N PHE A 305 -17.31 -3.31 -3.94
CA PHE A 305 -16.91 -4.65 -3.48
C PHE A 305 -17.67 -5.77 -4.18
N ASP A 306 -18.94 -5.57 -4.49
CA ASP A 306 -19.71 -6.54 -5.31
C ASP A 306 -19.04 -6.71 -6.69
N MET A 307 -18.62 -5.62 -7.32
CA MET A 307 -17.89 -5.69 -8.60
C MET A 307 -16.58 -6.45 -8.49
N VAL A 308 -15.77 -6.19 -7.45
CA VAL A 308 -14.52 -6.94 -7.19
C VAL A 308 -14.82 -8.42 -6.99
N ARG A 309 -15.78 -8.75 -6.10
CA ARG A 309 -16.19 -10.13 -5.81
C ARG A 309 -16.62 -10.86 -7.08
N ASP A 310 -17.50 -10.26 -7.87
CA ASP A 310 -18.07 -10.87 -9.06
C ASP A 310 -17.00 -11.11 -10.14
N LEU A 311 -16.06 -10.16 -10.32
CA LEU A 311 -14.89 -10.36 -11.18
C LEU A 311 -13.96 -11.46 -10.66
N MET A 312 -13.75 -11.57 -9.35
CA MET A 312 -12.96 -12.66 -8.77
C MET A 312 -13.61 -14.03 -9.00
N ILE A 313 -14.92 -14.14 -8.91
CA ILE A 313 -15.66 -15.36 -9.21
C ILE A 313 -15.55 -15.69 -10.70
N GLU A 314 -15.78 -14.72 -11.57
CA GLU A 314 -15.70 -14.89 -13.01
C GLU A 314 -14.30 -15.34 -13.46
N THR A 315 -13.25 -14.81 -12.82
CA THR A 315 -11.86 -15.14 -13.16
C THR A 315 -11.31 -16.35 -12.40
N GLY A 316 -12.15 -17.06 -11.64
CA GLY A 316 -11.79 -18.27 -10.89
C GLY A 316 -10.84 -18.02 -9.70
N VAL A 317 -10.72 -16.79 -9.23
CA VAL A 317 -9.88 -16.43 -8.08
C VAL A 317 -10.62 -16.68 -6.76
N LEU A 318 -11.94 -16.53 -6.78
CA LEU A 318 -12.84 -16.79 -5.66
C LEU A 318 -13.88 -17.82 -6.10
N ASN A 319 -14.08 -18.84 -5.28
CA ASN A 319 -15.05 -19.93 -5.52
C ASN A 319 -16.29 -19.84 -4.63
N LYS A 320 -16.36 -18.84 -3.76
CA LYS A 320 -17.44 -18.64 -2.80
C LYS A 320 -17.97 -17.21 -2.91
N LYS A 321 -19.29 -17.07 -2.99
CA LYS A 321 -19.94 -15.76 -2.84
C LYS A 321 -19.89 -15.35 -1.38
N LEU A 322 -19.30 -14.18 -1.12
CA LEU A 322 -19.27 -13.54 0.19
C LEU A 322 -20.20 -12.34 0.19
N GLU A 323 -21.00 -12.20 1.23
CA GLU A 323 -21.83 -11.02 1.40
C GLU A 323 -20.99 -9.86 1.98
N PHE A 324 -21.32 -8.63 1.60
CA PHE A 324 -20.58 -7.43 1.97
C PHE A 324 -20.36 -7.30 3.48
N SER A 325 -21.38 -7.60 4.29
CA SER A 325 -21.31 -7.55 5.76
C SER A 325 -20.41 -8.63 6.38
N GLU A 326 -20.07 -9.71 5.65
CA GLU A 326 -19.19 -10.76 6.17
C GLU A 326 -17.75 -10.26 6.30
N TYR A 327 -17.32 -9.35 5.43
CA TYR A 327 -15.93 -8.87 5.35
C TYR A 327 -15.75 -7.35 5.54
N THR A 328 -16.82 -6.60 5.73
CA THR A 328 -16.77 -5.15 6.01
C THR A 328 -17.40 -4.83 7.35
N ASP A 329 -16.94 -3.72 7.95
CA ASP A 329 -17.56 -3.09 9.11
C ASP A 329 -17.60 -1.58 8.86
N THR A 330 -18.70 -1.10 8.31
CA THR A 330 -18.85 0.31 7.90
C THR A 330 -19.08 1.27 9.07
N ARG A 331 -19.35 0.77 10.28
CA ARG A 331 -19.55 1.62 11.48
C ARG A 331 -18.42 2.61 11.66
N PHE A 332 -17.18 2.20 11.38
CA PHE A 332 -16.00 3.06 11.55
C PHE A 332 -15.92 4.14 10.46
N SER A 333 -16.24 3.79 9.22
CA SER A 333 -16.25 4.78 8.12
C SER A 333 -17.45 5.74 8.21
N ASP A 334 -18.61 5.25 8.67
CA ASP A 334 -19.82 6.06 8.82
C ASP A 334 -19.67 7.09 9.95
N ASN A 335 -18.90 6.76 10.98
CA ASN A 335 -18.58 7.63 12.11
C ASN A 335 -17.25 8.39 11.93
N ALA A 336 -16.57 8.27 10.78
CA ALA A 336 -15.27 8.87 10.58
C ALA A 336 -15.31 10.40 10.73
N SER A 337 -14.50 10.91 11.65
CA SER A 337 -14.39 12.36 11.86
C SER A 337 -13.53 12.98 10.76
N MET A 338 -14.19 13.80 9.92
CA MET A 338 -13.53 14.58 8.87
C MET A 338 -13.09 15.97 9.36
N GLN A 339 -13.19 16.24 10.67
CA GLN A 339 -12.77 17.53 11.21
C GLN A 339 -11.25 17.61 11.26
N THR A 340 -10.70 18.53 10.49
CA THR A 340 -9.26 18.82 10.44
C THR A 340 -8.87 19.74 11.60
N SER A 341 -8.77 19.21 12.80
CA SER A 341 -8.20 19.95 13.94
C SER A 341 -6.68 19.85 14.01
N TRP A 342 -6.05 19.28 13.01
CA TRP A 342 -4.59 19.20 12.93
C TRP A 342 -3.98 20.58 12.73
N LYS A 343 -3.22 21.03 13.71
CA LYS A 343 -2.42 22.26 13.64
C LYS A 343 -1.04 21.99 12.98
N TYR A 344 -1.05 21.19 11.91
CA TYR A 344 0.18 20.92 11.15
C TYR A 344 0.25 21.89 9.97
N GLU A 345 1.30 22.67 9.91
CA GLU A 345 1.60 23.53 8.78
C GLU A 345 2.69 22.90 7.91
N PRO A 346 2.53 22.91 6.57
CA PRO A 346 3.56 22.41 5.66
C PRO A 346 4.91 23.08 5.86
N GLY A 347 6.00 22.31 5.71
CA GLY A 347 7.37 22.83 5.81
C GLY A 347 8.01 22.71 7.20
N ILE A 348 7.28 22.34 8.25
CA ILE A 348 7.86 22.14 9.61
C ILE A 348 8.93 21.04 9.61
N ALA A 349 8.77 20.02 8.77
CA ALA A 349 9.69 18.89 8.67
C ALA A 349 11.04 19.24 8.04
N THR A 350 11.12 20.31 7.27
CA THR A 350 12.36 20.74 6.60
C THR A 350 13.24 21.60 7.50
N ALA A 351 12.72 22.03 8.66
CA ALA A 351 13.40 22.94 9.59
C ALA A 351 14.18 22.21 10.71
N LYS A 352 14.19 20.88 10.74
CA LYS A 352 14.94 20.02 11.65
C LYS A 352 15.72 18.98 10.86
#